data_ea89bfedd82cafe55e82a1d1372dfa22
#
_entry.id   ea89bfedd82cafe55e82a1d1372dfa22
#
_cell.length_a   1.000
_cell.length_b   1.000
_cell.length_c   1.000
_cell.angle_alpha   90.00
_cell.angle_beta   90.00
_cell.angle_gamma   90.00
#
_symmetry.space_group_name_H-M   'P 1'
#
loop_
_entity.id
_entity.type
_entity.pdbx_description
1 polymer ?
#
loop_
_entity_poly.entity_id
_entity_poly.type
_entity_poly.pdbx_seq_one_letter_code
_entity_poly.pdbx_strand_id
1 'polypeptide(L)'
;MKKLTTLNYGFPVLFAVLIGSCNTEPVLTENNANARGKEYYLQLGQKLENPYAVKNMRKALDSVKSKMKFSKSAKNTSEFDIETSHLYVKIEPKNADEEAVLKRDTSQVFFDYPLDYEFPEEVLQQMGTNDAESISTYYVAVPKEYVFPAGIKTEVLEELYIPEQDPYFDDVTETGQVNKSTIGTKEDLLGSLLIEAFKLTNNEKELGLESWTAGKSSWWMFGSKWRPSGKITMFDNSLNKVVPVEGAQILIRQWFTVDSGITDVNGNFSTGTVRGQARYIIQWERQHYDIRNGWFGQAETRGPSKKKESWNYTITDVDDIQYAMIHRAAHHYYYKDIKELRRPPFDSEMPSRMKIAAIHDLPNGLNGDTSFWRGLAGVLPTIRIYKRNNCHEYYGTTIHELAHASHWKMGWWTFQSVEDKVKESWARGVQWELTRMVYPIYTNEYFGDYTGVVQDMIDKDYSIGDNVTGYNIRQIENALMYQKTWNDWKNKIKQDYENTTENNLDQLFS
;
A
#
# COMPACT_ATOMS: atom_id res chain seq x y z
N MET A 1 -21.35 61.65 -9.51
CA MET A 1 -20.86 60.76 -8.46
C MET A 1 -22.01 59.81 -8.04
N LYS A 2 -22.05 58.60 -8.54
CA LYS A 2 -23.00 57.55 -8.13
C LYS A 2 -22.22 56.45 -7.45
N LYS A 3 -22.48 56.20 -6.19
CA LYS A 3 -21.91 55.11 -5.41
C LYS A 3 -22.53 53.79 -5.90
N LEU A 4 -21.70 52.83 -6.32
CA LEU A 4 -22.10 51.44 -6.45
C LEU A 4 -21.98 50.75 -5.09
N THR A 5 -23.10 50.25 -4.60
CA THR A 5 -23.21 49.35 -3.45
C THR A 5 -23.08 47.92 -3.96
N THR A 6 -22.01 47.21 -3.59
CA THR A 6 -21.83 45.79 -3.81
C THR A 6 -22.71 45.04 -2.82
N LEU A 7 -23.66 44.26 -3.35
CA LEU A 7 -24.48 43.31 -2.62
C LEU A 7 -23.75 41.99 -2.52
N ASN A 8 -23.26 41.64 -1.34
CA ASN A 8 -22.74 40.30 -1.04
C ASN A 8 -23.94 39.36 -0.80
N TYR A 9 -24.22 38.49 -1.75
CA TYR A 9 -25.09 37.32 -1.53
C TYR A 9 -24.24 36.17 -1.02
N GLY A 10 -24.19 36.01 0.30
CA GLY A 10 -23.78 34.77 0.94
C GLY A 10 -24.93 33.76 0.82
N PHE A 11 -24.75 32.74 -0.02
CA PHE A 11 -25.58 31.55 -0.03
C PHE A 11 -25.09 30.61 1.06
N PRO A 12 -25.89 30.25 2.03
CA PRO A 12 -25.61 29.12 2.89
C PRO A 12 -25.94 27.87 2.07
N VAL A 13 -24.94 27.17 1.56
CA VAL A 13 -25.11 25.83 1.03
C VAL A 13 -25.35 24.91 2.22
N LEU A 14 -26.60 24.63 2.49
CA LEU A 14 -27.01 23.60 3.42
C LEU A 14 -26.76 22.25 2.73
N PHE A 15 -25.61 21.65 2.97
CA PHE A 15 -25.31 20.29 2.54
C PHE A 15 -26.12 19.31 3.39
N ALA A 16 -27.26 18.90 2.88
CA ALA A 16 -27.92 17.70 3.37
C ALA A 16 -27.08 16.48 2.91
N VAL A 17 -26.31 15.93 3.83
CA VAL A 17 -25.57 14.68 3.62
C VAL A 17 -26.61 13.56 3.57
N LEU A 18 -27.09 13.25 2.38
CA LEU A 18 -27.75 11.98 2.11
C LEU A 18 -26.66 10.92 1.97
N ILE A 19 -26.47 10.14 3.02
CA ILE A 19 -25.58 8.99 3.07
C ILE A 19 -26.21 7.88 2.23
N GLY A 20 -26.00 7.94 0.91
CA GLY A 20 -26.24 6.82 0.00
C GLY A 20 -25.07 5.85 0.11
N SER A 21 -25.04 5.03 1.16
CA SER A 21 -24.21 3.82 1.20
C SER A 21 -24.87 2.80 0.29
N CYS A 22 -24.11 2.18 -0.60
CA CYS A 22 -24.52 0.91 -1.18
C CYS A 22 -24.56 -0.11 -0.03
N ASN A 23 -25.71 -0.27 0.59
CA ASN A 23 -25.94 -1.29 1.61
C ASN A 23 -26.22 -2.61 0.91
N THR A 24 -25.24 -3.44 0.84
CA THR A 24 -25.20 -4.63 0.01
C THR A 24 -25.53 -5.92 0.72
N GLU A 25 -26.28 -5.89 1.81
CA GLU A 25 -26.92 -7.08 2.40
C GLU A 25 -28.09 -6.69 3.30
N PRO A 26 -29.08 -7.57 3.58
CA PRO A 26 -30.30 -7.18 4.23
C PRO A 26 -30.04 -6.50 5.57
N VAL A 27 -30.48 -5.27 5.67
CA VAL A 27 -30.45 -4.47 6.90
C VAL A 27 -31.30 -5.15 7.94
N LEU A 28 -30.69 -5.83 8.88
CA LEU A 28 -31.30 -6.09 10.18
C LEU A 28 -31.19 -4.77 10.99
N THR A 29 -32.28 -4.02 10.93
CA THR A 29 -32.70 -2.93 11.82
C THR A 29 -31.67 -2.22 12.70
N GLU A 30 -31.59 -0.90 12.46
CA GLU A 30 -31.27 0.20 13.38
C GLU A 30 -30.49 -0.14 14.66
N ASN A 31 -29.16 -0.12 14.55
CA ASN A 31 -28.25 0.26 15.64
C ASN A 31 -26.78 0.36 15.16
N ASN A 32 -26.54 0.62 13.86
CA ASN A 32 -25.20 0.55 13.28
C ASN A 32 -24.37 1.85 13.37
N ALA A 33 -24.78 2.83 14.15
CA ALA A 33 -23.91 3.99 14.43
C ALA A 33 -22.68 3.63 15.32
N ASN A 34 -22.66 2.44 15.93
CA ASN A 34 -21.61 2.00 16.85
C ASN A 34 -20.77 0.80 16.36
N ALA A 35 -20.99 0.29 15.15
CA ALA A 35 -20.13 -0.75 14.59
C ALA A 35 -18.91 -0.14 13.89
N ARG A 36 -18.15 0.70 14.59
CA ARG A 36 -16.76 0.96 14.22
C ARG A 36 -15.97 -0.26 14.67
N GLY A 37 -15.39 -0.98 13.71
CA GLY A 37 -14.51 -2.11 13.98
C GLY A 37 -13.39 -1.69 14.93
N LYS A 38 -12.84 -2.64 15.67
CA LYS A 38 -11.67 -2.38 16.51
C LYS A 38 -10.52 -1.93 15.61
N GLU A 39 -10.03 -0.74 15.85
CA GLU A 39 -8.86 -0.23 15.15
C GLU A 39 -7.61 -0.62 15.93
N TYR A 40 -6.65 -1.15 15.19
CA TYR A 40 -5.36 -1.53 15.72
C TYR A 40 -4.31 -0.54 15.22
N TYR A 41 -3.50 -0.03 16.12
CA TYR A 41 -2.34 0.78 15.76
C TYR A 41 -1.07 0.17 16.32
N LEU A 42 0.03 0.52 15.69
CA LEU A 42 1.33 0.06 16.09
C LEU A 42 1.72 0.66 17.44
N GLN A 43 1.93 -0.18 18.45
CA GLN A 43 2.58 0.26 19.68
C GLN A 43 4.09 0.24 19.46
N LEU A 44 4.70 1.42 19.43
CA LEU A 44 6.14 1.56 19.36
C LEU A 44 6.79 1.22 20.71
N GLY A 45 8.02 0.67 20.66
CA GLY A 45 8.88 0.51 21.81
C GLY A 45 9.49 1.83 22.28
N GLN A 46 10.66 1.75 22.91
CA GLN A 46 11.36 2.93 23.37
C GLN A 46 11.95 3.72 22.19
N LYS A 47 12.03 5.06 22.34
CA LYS A 47 12.81 5.88 21.44
C LYS A 47 14.28 5.54 21.56
N LEU A 48 14.94 5.27 20.44
CA LEU A 48 16.35 4.95 20.36
C LEU A 48 17.18 6.23 20.18
N GLU A 49 18.38 6.27 20.78
CA GLU A 49 19.34 7.30 20.42
C GLU A 49 19.83 7.07 18.99
N ASN A 50 19.74 8.09 18.15
CA ASN A 50 19.96 7.97 16.71
C ASN A 50 21.46 7.91 16.36
N PRO A 51 21.99 6.77 15.85
CA PRO A 51 23.40 6.66 15.46
C PRO A 51 23.77 7.52 14.26
N TYR A 52 22.82 7.82 13.36
CA TYR A 52 23.05 8.64 12.17
C TYR A 52 22.93 10.15 12.43
N ALA A 53 22.55 10.56 13.64
CA ALA A 53 22.54 11.97 14.00
C ALA A 53 23.93 12.58 13.81
N VAL A 54 24.03 13.73 13.15
CA VAL A 54 25.31 14.42 12.85
C VAL A 54 26.15 14.56 14.11
N LYS A 55 25.54 14.90 15.27
CA LYS A 55 26.22 14.99 16.56
C LYS A 55 26.89 13.68 17.01
N ASN A 56 26.24 12.53 16.78
CA ASN A 56 26.73 11.23 17.16
C ASN A 56 27.78 10.70 16.17
N MET A 57 27.55 10.95 14.88
CA MET A 57 28.53 10.63 13.84
C MET A 57 29.83 11.42 14.00
N ARG A 58 29.77 12.71 14.36
CA ARG A 58 30.98 13.51 14.67
C ARG A 58 31.75 12.95 15.86
N LYS A 59 31.06 12.59 16.94
CA LYS A 59 31.71 11.93 18.11
C LYS A 59 32.36 10.59 17.70
N ALA A 60 31.66 9.83 16.86
CA ALA A 60 32.20 8.57 16.34
C ALA A 60 33.47 8.81 15.49
N LEU A 61 33.45 9.83 14.62
CA LEU A 61 34.59 10.19 13.78
C LEU A 61 35.79 10.60 14.64
N ASP A 62 35.58 11.42 15.68
CA ASP A 62 36.64 11.83 16.63
C ASP A 62 37.26 10.62 17.34
N SER A 63 36.42 9.68 17.80
CA SER A 63 36.86 8.45 18.42
C SER A 63 37.68 7.59 17.44
N VAL A 64 37.22 7.42 16.21
CA VAL A 64 37.90 6.68 15.14
C VAL A 64 39.23 7.34 14.81
N LYS A 65 39.25 8.67 14.57
CA LYS A 65 40.49 9.44 14.31
C LYS A 65 41.50 9.31 15.46
N SER A 66 41.07 9.31 16.71
CA SER A 66 41.94 9.14 17.87
C SER A 66 42.60 7.77 17.88
N LYS A 67 41.85 6.72 17.56
CA LYS A 67 42.36 5.32 17.50
C LYS A 67 43.29 5.10 16.30
N MET A 68 43.04 5.78 15.17
CA MET A 68 43.83 5.67 13.95
C MET A 68 45.15 6.44 13.98
N LYS A 69 45.31 7.48 14.85
CA LYS A 69 46.58 8.25 14.98
C LYS A 69 47.78 7.38 15.28
N PHE A 70 47.58 6.17 15.75
CA PHE A 70 48.62 5.18 16.04
C PHE A 70 48.94 4.24 14.85
N SER A 71 48.26 4.40 13.69
CA SER A 71 48.48 3.59 12.51
C SER A 71 49.03 4.41 11.36
N LYS A 72 49.85 3.78 10.46
CA LYS A 72 50.42 4.43 9.29
C LYS A 72 49.41 4.91 8.25
N SER A 73 48.13 4.60 8.39
CA SER A 73 47.01 4.96 7.48
C SER A 73 46.44 6.37 7.73
N ALA A 74 46.95 7.11 8.71
CA ALA A 74 46.36 8.36 9.21
C ALA A 74 46.46 9.57 8.21
N LYS A 75 47.23 9.46 7.13
CA LYS A 75 47.45 10.65 6.24
C LYS A 75 46.27 11.02 5.36
N ASN A 76 45.36 10.07 5.02
CA ASN A 76 44.23 10.33 4.10
C ASN A 76 42.89 10.62 4.81
N THR A 77 42.81 10.46 6.14
CA THR A 77 41.57 10.66 6.90
C THR A 77 41.49 12.03 7.59
N SER A 78 42.57 12.84 7.52
CA SER A 78 42.64 14.13 8.21
C SER A 78 41.71 15.20 7.62
N GLU A 79 41.35 15.10 6.36
CA GLU A 79 40.52 16.07 5.63
C GLU A 79 39.03 15.70 5.64
N PHE A 80 38.67 14.48 6.05
CA PHE A 80 37.27 14.05 6.08
C PHE A 80 36.55 14.67 7.28
N ASP A 81 35.42 15.33 7.02
CA ASP A 81 34.52 15.90 8.03
C ASP A 81 33.08 15.46 7.78
N ILE A 82 32.23 15.55 8.78
CA ILE A 82 30.83 15.16 8.72
C ILE A 82 29.97 16.39 8.63
N GLU A 83 29.27 16.49 7.50
CA GLU A 83 28.24 17.49 7.24
C GLU A 83 26.85 16.83 7.18
N THR A 84 25.80 17.61 7.35
CA THR A 84 24.43 17.15 7.18
C THR A 84 24.19 16.70 5.74
N SER A 85 23.92 15.42 5.54
CA SER A 85 23.57 14.86 4.23
C SER A 85 22.05 14.72 4.04
N HIS A 86 21.33 14.44 5.12
CA HIS A 86 19.89 14.18 5.13
C HIS A 86 19.21 14.88 6.31
N LEU A 87 17.89 15.00 6.19
CA LEU A 87 17.02 15.49 7.26
C LEU A 87 16.01 14.38 7.62
N TYR A 88 15.88 14.09 8.90
CA TYR A 88 14.78 13.30 9.42
C TYR A 88 13.61 14.22 9.72
N VAL A 89 12.47 13.99 9.04
CA VAL A 89 11.37 14.94 9.01
C VAL A 89 10.06 14.24 9.39
N LYS A 90 9.29 14.91 10.25
CA LYS A 90 7.90 14.64 10.52
C LYS A 90 7.04 15.50 9.61
N ILE A 91 5.99 14.93 9.04
CA ILE A 91 5.11 15.56 8.06
C ILE A 91 3.67 15.41 8.54
N GLU A 92 2.94 16.50 8.61
CA GLU A 92 1.55 16.54 9.06
C GLU A 92 0.65 17.14 7.97
N PRO A 93 0.18 16.34 6.99
CA PRO A 93 -0.81 16.81 6.02
C PRO A 93 -2.09 17.22 6.74
N LYS A 94 -2.74 18.30 6.32
CA LYS A 94 -3.99 18.79 6.92
C LYS A 94 -5.23 18.13 6.34
N ASN A 95 -5.12 17.63 5.13
CA ASN A 95 -6.22 17.06 4.37
C ASN A 95 -5.68 16.03 3.37
N ALA A 96 -6.59 15.33 2.75
CA ALA A 96 -6.26 14.28 1.79
C ALA A 96 -5.58 14.77 0.52
N ASP A 97 -5.84 16.01 0.10
CA ASP A 97 -5.18 16.57 -1.06
C ASP A 97 -3.69 16.77 -0.77
N GLU A 98 -3.35 17.27 0.42
CA GLU A 98 -1.96 17.38 0.87
C GLU A 98 -1.30 16.01 1.01
N GLU A 99 -2.00 15.01 1.58
CA GLU A 99 -1.51 13.62 1.66
C GLU A 99 -1.29 13.03 0.27
N ALA A 100 -2.21 13.24 -0.65
CA ALA A 100 -2.10 12.74 -2.01
C ALA A 100 -0.92 13.37 -2.76
N VAL A 101 -0.74 14.68 -2.61
CA VAL A 101 0.40 15.38 -3.21
C VAL A 101 1.72 14.84 -2.66
N LEU A 102 1.80 14.59 -1.35
CA LEU A 102 2.97 13.99 -0.70
C LEU A 102 3.26 12.59 -1.26
N LYS A 103 2.26 11.71 -1.31
CA LYS A 103 2.41 10.32 -1.75
C LYS A 103 2.57 10.13 -3.27
N ARG A 104 2.42 11.18 -4.08
CA ARG A 104 2.75 11.13 -5.52
C ARG A 104 4.25 11.06 -5.78
N ASP A 105 5.06 11.52 -4.83
CA ASP A 105 6.50 11.31 -4.91
C ASP A 105 6.84 9.86 -4.59
N THR A 106 7.08 9.08 -5.63
CA THR A 106 7.46 7.66 -5.52
C THR A 106 8.97 7.47 -5.29
N SER A 107 9.75 8.54 -5.24
CA SER A 107 11.17 8.48 -4.91
C SER A 107 11.41 8.32 -3.41
N GLN A 108 10.40 8.62 -2.59
CA GLN A 108 10.44 8.52 -1.14
C GLN A 108 9.44 7.48 -0.62
N VAL A 109 9.80 6.83 0.49
CA VAL A 109 8.89 5.98 1.25
C VAL A 109 8.51 6.71 2.53
N PHE A 110 7.23 7.02 2.66
CA PHE A 110 6.68 7.69 3.83
C PHE A 110 6.09 6.66 4.80
N PHE A 111 6.59 6.66 6.04
CA PHE A 111 6.11 5.77 7.09
C PHE A 111 5.12 6.52 7.98
N ASP A 112 4.06 5.87 8.41
CA ASP A 112 3.08 6.42 9.36
C ASP A 112 3.49 6.19 10.83
N TYR A 113 4.76 5.89 11.06
CA TYR A 113 5.39 5.75 12.38
C TYR A 113 6.83 6.28 12.37
N PRO A 114 7.35 6.76 13.53
CA PRO A 114 8.72 7.25 13.63
C PRO A 114 9.76 6.15 13.39
N LEU A 115 10.88 6.53 12.76
CA LEU A 115 11.92 5.60 12.33
C LEU A 115 12.98 5.30 13.41
N ASP A 116 13.01 6.09 14.47
CA ASP A 116 13.96 6.07 15.57
C ASP A 116 13.39 5.46 16.86
N TYR A 117 12.46 4.51 16.71
CA TYR A 117 11.89 3.75 17.82
C TYR A 117 12.17 2.26 17.67
N GLU A 118 12.28 1.57 18.82
CA GLU A 118 12.26 0.11 18.81
C GLU A 118 10.96 -0.37 18.17
N PHE A 119 11.09 -1.36 17.32
CA PHE A 119 9.99 -2.03 16.69
C PHE A 119 9.64 -3.27 17.51
N PRO A 120 8.59 -3.27 18.33
CA PRO A 120 8.16 -4.46 19.02
C PRO A 120 7.68 -5.49 18.00
N GLU A 121 8.07 -6.75 18.19
CA GLU A 121 7.75 -7.82 17.24
C GLU A 121 6.25 -8.08 17.12
N GLU A 122 5.46 -7.79 18.16
CA GLU A 122 4.00 -7.94 18.15
C GLU A 122 3.33 -7.14 19.26
N VAL A 123 2.83 -5.93 18.97
CA VAL A 123 1.67 -5.44 19.73
C VAL A 123 0.85 -4.50 18.88
N LEU A 124 -0.29 -4.98 18.39
CA LEU A 124 -1.37 -4.14 17.90
C LEU A 124 -2.21 -3.72 19.11
N GLN A 125 -2.30 -2.44 19.40
CA GLN A 125 -3.23 -1.93 20.41
C GLN A 125 -4.52 -1.44 19.74
N GLN A 126 -5.63 -1.70 20.43
CA GLN A 126 -6.92 -1.20 20.01
C GLN A 126 -7.00 0.31 20.27
N MET A 127 -7.27 1.10 19.23
CA MET A 127 -7.58 2.53 19.39
C MET A 127 -8.94 2.76 20.03
N GLY A 128 -9.03 3.73 20.91
CA GLY A 128 -10.31 4.26 21.39
C GLY A 128 -11.05 5.00 20.26
N THR A 129 -12.37 4.91 20.26
CA THR A 129 -13.30 5.29 19.17
C THR A 129 -13.44 6.79 18.87
N ASN A 130 -12.52 7.68 19.27
CA ASN A 130 -12.84 9.11 19.36
C ASN A 130 -12.26 10.02 18.26
N ASP A 131 -11.36 9.57 17.37
CA ASP A 131 -10.77 10.44 16.35
C ASP A 131 -10.99 9.94 14.93
N ALA A 132 -12.23 9.99 14.46
CA ALA A 132 -12.65 9.54 13.13
C ALA A 132 -12.16 10.41 11.97
N GLU A 133 -11.32 11.42 12.20
CA GLU A 133 -10.87 12.40 11.20
C GLU A 133 -9.35 12.63 11.20
N SER A 134 -8.56 11.79 11.87
CA SER A 134 -7.12 12.02 11.89
C SER A 134 -6.42 11.54 10.62
N ILE A 135 -5.81 12.45 9.91
CA ILE A 135 -4.90 12.17 8.81
C ILE A 135 -3.61 11.64 9.40
N SER A 136 -3.02 10.64 8.73
CA SER A 136 -1.76 10.06 9.21
C SER A 136 -0.65 11.10 9.27
N THR A 137 0.11 11.08 10.35
CA THR A 137 1.41 11.75 10.43
C THR A 137 2.45 10.87 9.76
N TYR A 138 3.30 11.45 8.91
CA TYR A 138 4.33 10.70 8.19
C TYR A 138 5.72 11.06 8.66
N TYR A 139 6.63 10.10 8.50
CA TYR A 139 8.05 10.21 8.84
C TYR A 139 8.89 9.74 7.66
N VAL A 140 9.97 10.47 7.38
CA VAL A 140 10.88 10.17 6.27
C VAL A 140 12.26 10.73 6.55
N ALA A 141 13.30 10.09 6.01
CA ALA A 141 14.62 10.68 5.87
C ALA A 141 14.83 11.07 4.41
N VAL A 142 15.10 12.33 4.15
CA VAL A 142 15.27 12.88 2.80
C VAL A 142 16.62 13.58 2.65
N PRO A 143 17.20 13.65 1.44
CA PRO A 143 18.37 14.49 1.19
C PRO A 143 18.15 15.92 1.70
N LYS A 144 19.22 16.57 2.18
CA LYS A 144 19.17 17.93 2.75
C LYS A 144 18.51 18.95 1.82
N GLU A 145 18.69 18.78 0.51
CA GLU A 145 18.16 19.66 -0.54
C GLU A 145 16.74 19.30 -0.98
N TYR A 146 16.13 18.27 -0.38
CA TYR A 146 14.79 17.86 -0.74
C TYR A 146 13.76 18.96 -0.46
N VAL A 147 12.91 19.22 -1.44
CA VAL A 147 11.89 20.26 -1.36
C VAL A 147 10.52 19.60 -1.19
N PHE A 148 9.94 19.76 -0.02
CA PHE A 148 8.58 19.31 0.23
C PHE A 148 7.55 20.11 -0.56
N PRO A 149 6.41 19.50 -0.93
CA PRO A 149 5.32 20.24 -1.54
C PRO A 149 4.87 21.43 -0.68
N ALA A 150 4.63 22.57 -1.33
CA ALA A 150 4.26 23.79 -0.64
C ALA A 150 2.94 23.63 0.15
N GLY A 151 2.91 24.17 1.36
CA GLY A 151 1.73 24.21 2.21
C GLY A 151 1.61 23.04 3.21
N ILE A 152 2.30 21.94 3.00
CA ILE A 152 2.33 20.82 3.94
C ILE A 152 3.20 21.17 5.13
N LYS A 153 2.68 20.97 6.34
CA LYS A 153 3.44 21.20 7.58
C LYS A 153 4.52 20.15 7.74
N THR A 154 5.76 20.60 7.89
CA THR A 154 6.93 19.74 8.12
C THR A 154 7.70 20.21 9.36
N GLU A 155 8.29 19.27 10.08
CA GLU A 155 9.14 19.50 11.24
C GLU A 155 10.41 18.68 11.08
N VAL A 156 11.58 19.34 11.04
CA VAL A 156 12.87 18.64 11.06
C VAL A 156 13.11 18.13 12.49
N LEU A 157 13.11 16.83 12.65
CA LEU A 157 13.35 16.17 13.94
C LEU A 157 14.84 16.06 14.27
N GLU A 158 15.67 15.75 13.24
CA GLU A 158 17.10 15.63 13.40
C GLU A 158 17.85 15.80 12.07
N GLU A 159 19.06 16.34 12.15
CA GLU A 159 20.02 16.35 11.05
C GLU A 159 20.80 15.03 11.03
N LEU A 160 20.86 14.41 9.85
CA LEU A 160 21.49 13.11 9.66
C LEU A 160 22.74 13.20 8.78
N TYR A 161 23.66 12.32 9.05
CA TYR A 161 24.72 11.96 8.13
C TYR A 161 24.62 10.47 7.82
N ILE A 162 24.33 10.15 6.53
CA ILE A 162 24.19 8.78 6.04
C ILE A 162 25.42 8.46 5.18
N PRO A 163 26.46 7.85 5.78
CA PRO A 163 27.75 7.68 5.10
C PRO A 163 27.70 6.76 3.90
N GLU A 164 26.73 5.83 3.83
CA GLU A 164 26.54 4.94 2.66
C GLU A 164 26.10 5.69 1.40
N GLN A 165 25.61 6.91 1.56
CA GLN A 165 25.16 7.79 0.47
C GLN A 165 26.08 8.99 0.25
N ASP A 166 27.23 9.04 0.95
CA ASP A 166 28.21 10.09 0.77
C ASP A 166 29.12 9.79 -0.44
N PRO A 167 29.23 10.71 -1.41
CA PRO A 167 30.10 10.56 -2.58
C PRO A 167 31.56 10.25 -2.24
N TYR A 168 32.04 10.67 -1.07
CA TYR A 168 33.38 10.31 -0.60
C TYR A 168 33.63 8.80 -0.56
N PHE A 169 32.58 8.01 -0.33
CA PHE A 169 32.63 6.54 -0.26
C PHE A 169 32.18 5.84 -1.55
N ASP A 170 31.84 6.55 -2.62
CA ASP A 170 31.32 5.95 -3.87
C ASP A 170 32.32 4.98 -4.52
N ASP A 171 33.62 5.33 -4.53
CA ASP A 171 34.67 4.46 -5.07
C ASP A 171 34.74 3.08 -4.41
N VAL A 172 34.23 2.99 -3.18
CA VAL A 172 34.14 1.76 -2.39
C VAL A 172 32.96 0.90 -2.81
N THR A 173 32.03 1.48 -3.55
CA THR A 173 30.70 0.89 -3.76
C THR A 173 30.50 0.27 -5.13
N GLU A 174 31.23 0.67 -6.18
CA GLU A 174 30.83 0.35 -7.55
C GLU A 174 31.78 -0.58 -8.34
N THR A 175 33.06 -0.76 -8.00
CA THR A 175 33.96 -1.48 -8.90
C THR A 175 34.84 -2.51 -8.21
N GLY A 176 34.81 -3.75 -8.70
CA GLY A 176 35.75 -4.82 -8.37
C GLY A 176 37.19 -4.63 -8.94
N GLN A 177 37.59 -3.42 -9.34
CA GLN A 177 38.91 -3.11 -9.87
C GLN A 177 39.40 -1.71 -9.48
N VAL A 178 39.71 -1.50 -8.20
CA VAL A 178 40.43 -0.30 -7.75
C VAL A 178 41.64 -0.72 -6.88
N ASN A 179 42.73 0.07 -6.90
CA ASN A 179 43.96 -0.18 -6.17
C ASN A 179 43.67 -0.57 -4.70
N LYS A 180 43.94 -1.82 -4.35
CA LYS A 180 43.71 -2.43 -3.04
C LYS A 180 44.17 -1.59 -1.82
N SER A 181 45.15 -0.71 -2.00
CA SER A 181 45.70 0.12 -0.91
C SER A 181 44.85 1.34 -0.53
N THR A 182 44.05 1.89 -1.48
CA THR A 182 43.23 3.08 -1.23
C THR A 182 41.81 2.69 -0.79
N ILE A 183 41.29 1.62 -1.33
CA ILE A 183 39.97 1.07 -0.95
C ILE A 183 39.96 0.63 0.52
N GLY A 184 40.99 -0.11 0.95
CA GLY A 184 41.06 -0.60 2.33
C GLY A 184 40.92 0.50 3.37
N THR A 185 41.44 1.72 3.11
CA THR A 185 41.37 2.84 4.05
C THR A 185 40.00 3.51 4.14
N LYS A 186 39.30 3.69 3.00
CA LYS A 186 37.95 4.30 3.00
C LYS A 186 36.90 3.33 3.56
N GLU A 187 36.94 2.06 3.19
CA GLU A 187 36.07 1.01 3.73
C GLU A 187 36.29 0.80 5.23
N ASP A 188 37.54 0.79 5.68
CA ASP A 188 37.87 0.71 7.10
C ASP A 188 37.35 1.93 7.88
N LEU A 189 37.41 3.13 7.28
CA LEU A 189 36.87 4.35 7.87
C LEU A 189 35.34 4.25 7.97
N LEU A 190 34.66 3.93 6.89
CA LEU A 190 33.20 3.77 6.84
C LEU A 190 32.70 2.77 7.87
N GLY A 191 33.29 1.56 7.86
CA GLY A 191 32.91 0.50 8.80
C GLY A 191 33.19 0.89 10.26
N SER A 192 34.33 1.50 10.52
CA SER A 192 34.70 1.95 11.88
C SER A 192 33.81 3.07 12.38
N LEU A 193 33.44 4.02 11.49
CA LEU A 193 32.54 5.12 11.79
C LEU A 193 31.14 4.60 12.20
N LEU A 194 30.57 3.72 11.40
CA LEU A 194 29.25 3.14 11.69
C LEU A 194 29.26 2.33 13.00
N ILE A 195 30.23 1.43 13.16
CA ILE A 195 30.35 0.64 14.41
C ILE A 195 30.45 1.55 15.62
N GLU A 196 31.29 2.58 15.55
CA GLU A 196 31.48 3.49 16.68
C GLU A 196 30.23 4.30 16.98
N ALA A 197 29.52 4.79 15.93
CA ALA A 197 28.26 5.53 16.10
C ALA A 197 27.19 4.66 16.77
N PHE A 198 27.03 3.42 16.31
CA PHE A 198 26.07 2.48 16.90
C PHE A 198 26.43 2.07 18.33
N LYS A 199 27.73 1.96 18.66
CA LYS A 199 28.20 1.72 20.05
C LYS A 199 27.93 2.90 20.97
N LEU A 200 28.21 4.12 20.51
CA LEU A 200 27.97 5.34 21.28
C LEU A 200 26.48 5.55 21.61
N THR A 201 25.60 4.95 20.83
CA THR A 201 24.15 5.04 20.99
C THR A 201 23.50 3.77 21.54
N ASN A 202 24.29 2.77 21.93
CA ASN A 202 23.84 1.46 22.44
C ASN A 202 22.90 0.69 21.47
N ASN A 203 23.15 0.80 20.16
CA ASN A 203 22.35 0.17 19.12
C ASN A 203 23.10 -0.93 18.36
N GLU A 204 24.13 -1.55 18.94
CA GLU A 204 24.96 -2.57 18.27
C GLU A 204 24.14 -3.78 17.76
N LYS A 205 23.05 -4.09 18.42
CA LYS A 205 22.10 -5.15 18.02
C LYS A 205 21.56 -4.93 16.60
N GLU A 206 21.28 -3.68 16.26
CA GLU A 206 20.74 -3.29 14.94
C GLU A 206 21.75 -3.51 13.80
N LEU A 207 23.04 -3.66 14.12
CA LEU A 207 24.09 -4.05 13.18
C LEU A 207 24.29 -5.56 13.09
N GLY A 208 23.60 -6.35 13.90
CA GLY A 208 23.84 -7.80 14.01
C GLY A 208 25.19 -8.13 14.66
N LEU A 209 25.65 -7.31 15.59
CA LEU A 209 26.95 -7.45 16.27
C LEU A 209 26.86 -8.12 17.66
N GLU A 210 25.77 -8.78 18.00
CA GLU A 210 25.54 -9.38 19.34
C GLU A 210 26.60 -10.41 19.78
N SER A 211 27.36 -10.97 18.84
CA SER A 211 28.41 -11.96 19.10
C SER A 211 29.84 -11.39 19.07
N TRP A 212 30.01 -10.07 19.18
CA TRP A 212 31.30 -9.44 18.95
C TRP A 212 32.22 -9.57 20.16
N THR A 213 33.30 -10.32 20.03
CA THR A 213 34.43 -10.31 20.98
C THR A 213 35.47 -9.28 20.54
N ALA A 214 35.77 -8.33 21.40
CA ALA A 214 36.74 -7.28 21.16
C ALA A 214 38.11 -7.85 20.73
N GLY A 215 38.63 -7.43 19.57
CA GLY A 215 39.98 -7.75 19.10
C GLY A 215 40.14 -8.15 17.63
N LYS A 216 39.07 -8.26 16.83
CA LYS A 216 39.19 -8.48 15.40
C LYS A 216 38.87 -7.19 14.62
N SER A 217 39.59 -6.95 13.52
CA SER A 217 39.37 -5.73 12.74
C SER A 217 37.91 -5.61 12.28
N SER A 218 37.32 -4.45 12.51
CA SER A 218 35.88 -4.20 12.40
C SER A 218 35.34 -4.21 10.95
N TRP A 219 36.20 -3.98 9.96
CA TRP A 219 35.80 -3.78 8.59
C TRP A 219 35.20 -5.02 7.91
N TRP A 220 35.79 -6.20 8.10
CA TRP A 220 35.27 -7.41 7.47
C TRP A 220 33.92 -7.88 8.04
N MET A 221 33.50 -7.33 9.19
CA MET A 221 32.22 -7.63 9.81
C MET A 221 31.05 -6.89 9.17
N PHE A 222 31.25 -5.64 8.70
CA PHE A 222 30.27 -4.97 7.88
C PHE A 222 30.13 -5.67 6.50
N GLY A 223 31.22 -6.26 6.03
CA GLY A 223 31.27 -7.04 4.80
C GLY A 223 31.00 -6.22 3.55
N SER A 224 31.14 -6.88 2.41
CA SER A 224 30.73 -6.33 1.13
C SER A 224 29.22 -6.03 1.11
N LYS A 225 28.81 -5.06 0.33
CA LYS A 225 27.38 -4.86 -0.04
C LYS A 225 26.78 -6.21 -0.47
N TRP A 226 25.55 -6.42 -0.13
CA TRP A 226 24.78 -7.58 -0.57
C TRP A 226 23.42 -7.14 -1.05
N ARG A 227 22.82 -7.96 -1.90
CA ARG A 227 21.52 -7.67 -2.48
C ARG A 227 20.47 -8.52 -1.78
N PRO A 228 19.58 -7.91 -0.97
CA PRO A 228 18.43 -8.60 -0.42
C PRO A 228 17.55 -9.16 -1.53
N SER A 229 17.12 -10.40 -1.33
CA SER A 229 16.27 -11.11 -2.29
C SER A 229 15.44 -12.16 -1.57
N GLY A 230 14.51 -12.76 -2.26
CA GLY A 230 13.73 -13.85 -1.70
C GLY A 230 12.48 -14.17 -2.51
N LYS A 231 11.55 -14.83 -1.85
CA LYS A 231 10.30 -15.26 -2.46
C LYS A 231 9.14 -15.12 -1.48
N ILE A 232 8.08 -14.45 -1.91
CA ILE A 232 6.85 -14.30 -1.15
C ILE A 232 5.75 -15.14 -1.77
N THR A 233 5.19 -16.01 -0.95
CA THR A 233 4.06 -16.88 -1.30
C THR A 233 3.01 -16.80 -0.20
N MET A 234 1.83 -17.36 -0.44
CA MET A 234 0.78 -17.53 0.56
C MET A 234 0.10 -18.88 0.40
N PHE A 235 -0.44 -19.42 1.48
CA PHE A 235 -1.31 -20.58 1.39
C PHE A 235 -2.74 -20.14 1.03
N ASP A 236 -3.20 -20.54 -0.14
CA ASP A 236 -4.56 -20.28 -0.60
C ASP A 236 -5.45 -21.47 -0.23
N ASN A 237 -6.29 -21.31 0.80
CA ASN A 237 -7.15 -22.36 1.32
C ASN A 237 -8.26 -22.76 0.34
N SER A 238 -8.64 -21.87 -0.57
CA SER A 238 -9.66 -22.16 -1.59
C SER A 238 -9.11 -23.01 -2.73
N LEU A 239 -7.82 -22.87 -3.04
CA LEU A 239 -7.11 -23.69 -4.02
C LEU A 239 -6.40 -24.87 -3.37
N ASN A 240 -6.34 -24.91 -2.04
CA ASN A 240 -5.59 -25.86 -1.24
C ASN A 240 -4.12 -26.02 -1.71
N LYS A 241 -3.46 -24.89 -1.99
CA LYS A 241 -2.07 -24.86 -2.44
C LYS A 241 -1.37 -23.56 -2.07
N VAL A 242 -0.04 -23.62 -2.06
CA VAL A 242 0.79 -22.43 -1.97
C VAL A 242 0.84 -21.73 -3.33
N VAL A 243 0.55 -20.41 -3.34
CA VAL A 243 0.55 -19.58 -4.54
C VAL A 243 1.51 -18.41 -4.39
N PRO A 244 2.12 -17.90 -5.48
CA PRO A 244 2.95 -16.72 -5.42
C PRO A 244 2.11 -15.46 -5.13
N VAL A 245 2.72 -14.49 -4.47
CA VAL A 245 2.18 -13.14 -4.30
C VAL A 245 2.92 -12.23 -5.26
N GLU A 246 2.34 -11.99 -6.42
CA GLU A 246 2.90 -11.15 -7.49
C GLU A 246 2.60 -9.68 -7.24
N GLY A 247 3.55 -8.80 -7.59
CA GLY A 247 3.37 -7.35 -7.54
C GLY A 247 3.48 -6.75 -6.14
N ALA A 248 3.79 -7.53 -5.09
CA ALA A 248 3.98 -7.00 -3.75
C ALA A 248 5.24 -6.14 -3.65
N GLN A 249 5.14 -5.00 -2.98
CA GLN A 249 6.26 -4.11 -2.71
C GLN A 249 7.01 -4.60 -1.48
N ILE A 250 8.28 -4.91 -1.67
CA ILE A 250 9.18 -5.32 -0.60
C ILE A 250 10.10 -4.16 -0.28
N LEU A 251 10.06 -3.69 0.95
CA LEU A 251 10.99 -2.71 1.46
C LEU A 251 12.12 -3.41 2.21
N ILE A 252 13.31 -2.87 2.07
CA ILE A 252 14.48 -3.21 2.85
C ILE A 252 14.87 -1.97 3.63
N ARG A 253 14.69 -2.02 4.94
CA ARG A 253 14.93 -0.89 5.81
C ARG A 253 16.13 -1.15 6.72
N GLN A 254 17.02 -0.18 6.76
CA GLN A 254 18.09 -0.08 7.73
C GLN A 254 18.07 1.32 8.34
N TRP A 255 17.41 1.48 9.48
CA TRP A 255 17.15 2.78 10.09
C TRP A 255 16.45 3.75 9.12
N PHE A 256 17.18 4.71 8.60
CA PHE A 256 16.71 5.78 7.71
C PHE A 256 16.93 5.46 6.22
N THR A 257 17.70 4.45 5.90
CA THR A 257 17.88 4.02 4.51
C THR A 257 16.83 2.97 4.16
N VAL A 258 16.15 3.20 3.04
CA VAL A 258 15.12 2.31 2.52
C VAL A 258 15.44 2.01 1.07
N ASP A 259 15.40 0.74 0.71
CA ASP A 259 15.46 0.29 -0.66
C ASP A 259 14.24 -0.60 -0.93
N SER A 260 13.87 -0.79 -2.18
CA SER A 260 12.67 -1.53 -2.51
C SER A 260 12.84 -2.46 -3.69
N GLY A 261 11.96 -3.43 -3.78
CA GLY A 261 11.80 -4.33 -4.92
C GLY A 261 10.33 -4.74 -5.03
N ILE A 262 9.98 -5.29 -6.19
CA ILE A 262 8.64 -5.77 -6.47
C ILE A 262 8.72 -7.26 -6.78
N THR A 263 7.78 -8.04 -6.24
CA THR A 263 7.71 -9.48 -6.55
C THR A 263 7.25 -9.73 -7.99
N ASP A 264 7.91 -10.67 -8.66
CA ASP A 264 7.55 -11.14 -9.99
C ASP A 264 6.35 -12.10 -9.99
N VAL A 265 5.97 -12.62 -11.15
CA VAL A 265 4.88 -13.60 -11.33
C VAL A 265 5.06 -14.88 -10.51
N ASN A 266 6.27 -15.22 -10.13
CA ASN A 266 6.61 -16.38 -9.30
C ASN A 266 6.75 -16.02 -7.81
N GLY A 267 6.54 -14.76 -7.45
CA GLY A 267 6.71 -14.21 -6.11
C GLY A 267 8.17 -13.90 -5.73
N ASN A 268 9.14 -14.02 -6.67
CA ASN A 268 10.53 -13.69 -6.38
C ASN A 268 10.74 -12.17 -6.41
N PHE A 269 11.62 -11.68 -5.55
CA PHE A 269 12.03 -10.28 -5.54
C PHE A 269 13.54 -10.14 -5.37
N SER A 270 14.03 -8.97 -5.75
CA SER A 270 15.38 -8.49 -5.50
C SER A 270 15.33 -6.97 -5.35
N THR A 271 16.10 -6.43 -4.43
CA THR A 271 16.15 -4.98 -4.14
C THR A 271 17.48 -4.36 -4.58
N GLY A 272 17.76 -3.11 -4.26
CA GLY A 272 19.08 -2.53 -4.31
C GLY A 272 20.05 -3.21 -3.34
N THR A 273 21.26 -2.66 -3.20
CA THR A 273 22.29 -3.24 -2.33
C THR A 273 22.39 -2.52 -1.00
N VAL A 274 22.52 -3.30 0.07
CA VAL A 274 22.68 -2.80 1.44
C VAL A 274 23.96 -3.33 2.08
N ARG A 275 24.44 -2.68 3.15
CA ARG A 275 25.52 -3.18 4.01
C ARG A 275 24.92 -3.58 5.36
N GLY A 276 25.55 -4.59 5.99
CA GLY A 276 25.11 -5.04 7.31
C GLY A 276 23.76 -5.72 7.32
N GLN A 277 23.06 -5.62 8.43
CA GLN A 277 21.75 -6.20 8.65
C GLN A 277 20.67 -5.25 8.17
N ALA A 278 19.64 -5.78 7.53
CA ALA A 278 18.50 -5.02 7.08
C ALA A 278 17.19 -5.76 7.35
N ARG A 279 16.15 -5.03 7.67
CA ARG A 279 14.80 -5.55 7.93
C ARG A 279 14.00 -5.63 6.64
N TYR A 280 13.36 -6.77 6.42
CA TYR A 280 12.39 -6.96 5.35
C TYR A 280 11.00 -6.52 5.78
N ILE A 281 10.27 -5.85 4.90
CA ILE A 281 8.89 -5.43 5.11
C ILE A 281 8.13 -5.65 3.80
N ILE A 282 6.93 -6.23 3.82
CA ILE A 282 5.99 -6.14 2.71
C ILE A 282 5.09 -4.93 3.01
N GLN A 283 5.15 -3.93 2.17
CA GLN A 283 4.23 -2.79 2.25
C GLN A 283 3.12 -3.00 1.22
N TRP A 284 1.88 -3.10 1.68
CA TRP A 284 0.74 -3.44 0.85
C TRP A 284 0.18 -2.22 0.11
N GLU A 285 1.03 -1.59 -0.69
CA GLU A 285 0.63 -0.51 -1.57
C GLU A 285 1.22 -0.64 -2.97
N ARG A 286 0.58 0.00 -3.93
CA ARG A 286 1.05 0.15 -5.31
C ARG A 286 0.70 1.56 -5.81
N GLN A 287 1.11 1.87 -7.03
CA GLN A 287 0.89 3.19 -7.62
C GLN A 287 -0.57 3.64 -7.54
N HIS A 288 -1.53 2.76 -7.74
CA HIS A 288 -2.94 3.12 -7.88
C HIS A 288 -3.81 2.77 -6.65
N TYR A 289 -3.30 1.98 -5.73
CA TYR A 289 -4.04 1.60 -4.53
C TYR A 289 -3.11 1.48 -3.32
N ASP A 290 -3.73 1.60 -2.16
CA ASP A 290 -3.10 1.59 -0.85
C ASP A 290 -3.99 0.77 0.10
N ILE A 291 -3.48 -0.35 0.59
CA ILE A 291 -4.22 -1.19 1.52
C ILE A 291 -3.95 -0.70 2.93
N ARG A 292 -5.03 -0.51 3.68
CA ARG A 292 -4.99 0.00 5.04
C ARG A 292 -5.24 -1.11 6.06
N ASN A 293 -4.54 -1.04 7.17
CA ASN A 293 -4.85 -1.80 8.37
C ASN A 293 -5.94 -1.03 9.14
N GLY A 294 -7.19 -1.51 9.04
CA GLY A 294 -8.31 -0.73 9.53
C GLY A 294 -8.53 0.56 8.72
N TRP A 295 -8.87 1.65 9.40
CA TRP A 295 -9.24 2.91 8.74
C TRP A 295 -8.05 3.76 8.30
N PHE A 296 -6.95 3.75 9.04
CA PHE A 296 -5.88 4.76 8.90
C PHE A 296 -4.49 4.17 8.71
N GLY A 297 -4.15 3.06 9.37
CA GLY A 297 -2.81 2.50 9.36
C GLY A 297 -2.42 1.94 8.00
N GLN A 298 -1.17 2.10 7.59
CA GLN A 298 -0.61 1.40 6.44
C GLN A 298 -0.55 -0.10 6.73
N ALA A 299 -1.08 -0.93 5.83
CA ALA A 299 -0.94 -2.37 5.96
C ALA A 299 0.49 -2.80 5.62
N GLU A 300 1.15 -3.44 6.58
CA GLU A 300 2.50 -3.98 6.44
C GLU A 300 2.59 -5.39 7.00
N THR A 301 3.32 -6.27 6.32
CA THR A 301 3.78 -7.55 6.86
C THR A 301 5.26 -7.43 7.18
N ARG A 302 5.60 -7.59 8.46
CA ARG A 302 6.96 -7.40 8.93
C ARG A 302 7.76 -8.69 8.86
N GLY A 303 8.87 -8.60 8.15
CA GLY A 303 9.83 -9.67 8.05
C GLY A 303 10.99 -9.55 9.05
N PRO A 304 11.88 -10.54 9.07
CA PRO A 304 13.06 -10.56 9.95
C PRO A 304 14.10 -9.54 9.51
N SER A 305 14.93 -9.14 10.45
CA SER A 305 16.20 -8.52 10.13
C SER A 305 17.22 -9.60 9.76
N LYS A 306 17.85 -9.48 8.57
CA LYS A 306 18.81 -10.46 8.07
C LYS A 306 20.05 -9.79 7.49
N LYS A 307 21.16 -10.53 7.47
CA LYS A 307 22.43 -10.13 6.89
C LYS A 307 22.91 -11.19 5.91
N LYS A 308 22.97 -10.83 4.62
CA LYS A 308 23.38 -11.73 3.51
C LYS A 308 22.54 -13.01 3.39
N GLU A 309 21.28 -12.92 3.80
CA GLU A 309 20.34 -14.03 3.71
C GLU A 309 19.06 -13.61 3.00
N SER A 310 18.57 -14.50 2.13
CA SER A 310 17.28 -14.32 1.45
C SER A 310 16.11 -14.48 2.41
N TRP A 311 15.01 -13.80 2.11
CA TRP A 311 13.75 -13.97 2.82
C TRP A 311 12.74 -14.73 1.95
N ASN A 312 12.65 -16.04 2.21
CA ASN A 312 11.60 -16.87 1.63
C ASN A 312 10.49 -17.02 2.66
N TYR A 313 9.32 -16.45 2.36
CA TYR A 313 8.23 -16.40 3.31
C TYR A 313 6.91 -16.87 2.67
N THR A 314 6.23 -17.78 3.37
CA THR A 314 4.87 -18.18 3.02
C THR A 314 3.93 -17.57 4.05
N ILE A 315 3.08 -16.68 3.60
CA ILE A 315 2.10 -16.00 4.43
C ILE A 315 1.07 -17.03 4.91
N THR A 316 0.92 -17.12 6.23
CA THR A 316 -0.02 -18.02 6.91
C THR A 316 -0.81 -17.32 8.02
N ASP A 317 -0.37 -16.13 8.44
CA ASP A 317 -1.10 -15.30 9.39
C ASP A 317 -2.41 -14.82 8.78
N VAL A 318 -3.47 -14.76 9.57
CA VAL A 318 -4.84 -14.49 9.08
C VAL A 318 -4.99 -13.04 8.57
N ASP A 319 -4.37 -12.08 9.24
CA ASP A 319 -4.47 -10.68 8.87
C ASP A 319 -3.59 -10.39 7.64
N ASP A 320 -2.41 -10.99 7.58
CA ASP A 320 -1.53 -10.94 6.42
C ASP A 320 -2.15 -11.63 5.18
N ILE A 321 -2.89 -12.72 5.37
CA ILE A 321 -3.66 -13.37 4.29
C ILE A 321 -4.72 -12.40 3.76
N GLN A 322 -5.40 -11.66 4.63
CA GLN A 322 -6.38 -10.66 4.20
C GLN A 322 -5.71 -9.59 3.33
N TYR A 323 -4.60 -9.01 3.77
CA TYR A 323 -3.83 -8.03 2.98
C TYR A 323 -3.39 -8.63 1.63
N ALA A 324 -2.80 -9.81 1.65
CA ALA A 324 -2.32 -10.48 0.45
C ALA A 324 -3.45 -10.78 -0.54
N MET A 325 -4.65 -11.15 -0.06
CA MET A 325 -5.79 -11.44 -0.91
C MET A 325 -6.41 -10.19 -1.52
N ILE A 326 -6.55 -9.11 -0.74
CA ILE A 326 -6.96 -7.79 -1.25
C ILE A 326 -5.94 -7.32 -2.31
N HIS A 327 -4.64 -7.45 -2.01
CA HIS A 327 -3.59 -7.10 -2.95
C HIS A 327 -3.68 -7.91 -4.25
N ARG A 328 -3.83 -9.23 -4.19
CA ARG A 328 -3.93 -10.09 -5.38
C ARG A 328 -5.11 -9.72 -6.27
N ALA A 329 -6.26 -9.43 -5.70
CA ALA A 329 -7.45 -9.01 -6.43
C ALA A 329 -7.27 -7.60 -7.05
N ALA A 330 -6.80 -6.63 -6.28
CA ALA A 330 -6.52 -5.30 -6.77
C ALA A 330 -5.42 -5.32 -7.85
N HIS A 331 -4.34 -6.07 -7.63
CA HIS A 331 -3.29 -6.23 -8.63
C HIS A 331 -3.80 -6.86 -9.93
N HIS A 332 -4.69 -7.86 -9.85
CA HIS A 332 -5.36 -8.41 -11.04
C HIS A 332 -6.13 -7.31 -11.77
N TYR A 333 -7.02 -6.59 -11.10
CA TYR A 333 -7.90 -5.62 -11.75
C TYR A 333 -7.12 -4.43 -12.34
N TYR A 334 -6.04 -4.00 -11.70
CA TYR A 334 -5.24 -2.85 -12.17
C TYR A 334 -4.17 -3.21 -13.21
N TYR A 335 -3.59 -4.43 -13.18
CA TYR A 335 -2.36 -4.70 -13.93
C TYR A 335 -2.40 -5.96 -14.81
N LYS A 336 -3.43 -6.82 -14.66
CA LYS A 336 -3.53 -8.06 -15.43
C LYS A 336 -4.52 -7.96 -16.58
N ASP A 337 -4.72 -9.08 -17.28
CA ASP A 337 -5.82 -9.23 -18.23
C ASP A 337 -7.16 -9.26 -17.47
N ILE A 338 -8.08 -8.40 -17.90
CA ILE A 338 -9.43 -8.24 -17.37
C ILE A 338 -10.47 -8.30 -18.46
N LYS A 339 -10.17 -8.99 -19.58
CA LYS A 339 -11.07 -9.14 -20.73
C LYS A 339 -11.53 -7.79 -21.29
N GLU A 340 -10.59 -6.86 -21.41
CA GLU A 340 -10.79 -5.51 -21.95
C GLU A 340 -11.73 -4.60 -21.12
N LEU A 341 -12.14 -4.99 -19.93
CA LEU A 341 -12.92 -4.15 -19.01
C LEU A 341 -12.19 -2.83 -18.71
N ARG A 342 -12.95 -1.82 -18.36
CA ARG A 342 -12.40 -0.56 -17.84
C ARG A 342 -11.83 -0.79 -16.45
N ARG A 343 -10.68 -0.19 -16.21
CA ARG A 343 -10.02 -0.28 -14.91
C ARG A 343 -10.63 0.70 -13.92
N PRO A 344 -10.59 0.39 -12.61
CA PRO A 344 -10.94 1.35 -11.59
C PRO A 344 -10.14 2.65 -11.75
N PRO A 345 -10.51 3.74 -11.06
CA PRO A 345 -9.80 5.02 -11.16
C PRO A 345 -8.32 4.88 -10.82
N PHE A 346 -7.46 5.49 -11.63
CA PHE A 346 -6.05 5.65 -11.32
C PHE A 346 -5.83 6.76 -10.28
N ASP A 347 -4.66 6.78 -9.66
CA ASP A 347 -4.27 7.83 -8.71
C ASP A 347 -4.34 9.25 -9.30
N SER A 348 -4.07 9.39 -10.59
CA SER A 348 -4.19 10.68 -11.31
C SER A 348 -5.64 11.13 -11.55
N GLU A 349 -6.61 10.25 -11.39
CA GLU A 349 -8.04 10.49 -11.63
C GLU A 349 -8.83 10.68 -10.32
N MET A 350 -8.19 10.51 -9.19
CA MET A 350 -8.75 10.64 -7.84
C MET A 350 -7.95 11.65 -7.03
N PRO A 351 -8.53 12.25 -5.99
CA PRO A 351 -7.78 13.09 -5.04
C PRO A 351 -6.61 12.36 -4.40
N SER A 352 -6.72 11.05 -4.17
CA SER A 352 -5.66 10.19 -3.64
C SER A 352 -5.73 8.80 -4.28
N ARG A 353 -4.71 7.96 -4.04
CA ARG A 353 -4.74 6.52 -4.39
C ARG A 353 -6.00 5.87 -3.82
N MET A 354 -6.51 4.84 -4.50
CA MET A 354 -7.64 4.05 -4.02
C MET A 354 -7.27 3.42 -2.67
N LYS A 355 -7.87 3.90 -1.58
CA LYS A 355 -7.66 3.34 -0.24
C LYS A 355 -8.61 2.17 -0.02
N ILE A 356 -8.05 0.99 0.27
CA ILE A 356 -8.80 -0.24 0.51
C ILE A 356 -8.49 -0.70 1.93
N ALA A 357 -9.44 -0.58 2.85
CA ALA A 357 -9.27 -0.99 4.23
C ALA A 357 -9.53 -2.48 4.41
N ALA A 358 -8.57 -3.16 5.03
CA ALA A 358 -8.77 -4.47 5.61
C ALA A 358 -9.37 -4.31 7.00
N ILE A 359 -10.62 -4.75 7.19
CA ILE A 359 -11.34 -4.68 8.47
C ILE A 359 -11.32 -6.07 9.09
N HIS A 360 -10.63 -6.19 10.21
CA HIS A 360 -10.38 -7.50 10.85
C HIS A 360 -11.54 -8.03 11.65
N ASP A 361 -12.52 -7.19 11.97
CA ASP A 361 -13.75 -7.61 12.63
C ASP A 361 -14.81 -8.04 11.62
N LEU A 362 -15.67 -8.97 12.02
CA LEU A 362 -16.89 -9.32 11.29
C LEU A 362 -17.99 -8.36 11.69
N PRO A 363 -18.33 -7.34 10.91
CA PRO A 363 -19.60 -6.66 11.13
C PRO A 363 -20.71 -7.61 10.66
N ASN A 364 -21.80 -7.63 11.41
CA ASN A 364 -22.95 -8.49 11.19
C ASN A 364 -23.46 -8.44 9.74
N GLY A 365 -23.01 -9.37 8.91
CA GLY A 365 -23.54 -9.60 7.58
C GLY A 365 -22.89 -8.86 6.40
N LEU A 366 -21.94 -7.95 6.60
CA LEU A 366 -21.26 -7.24 5.48
C LEU A 366 -20.00 -7.96 5.01
N ASN A 367 -19.83 -8.10 3.70
CA ASN A 367 -18.65 -8.67 3.08
C ASN A 367 -17.63 -7.58 2.68
N GLY A 368 -18.12 -6.51 2.10
CA GLY A 368 -17.40 -5.33 1.71
C GLY A 368 -18.35 -4.15 1.57
N ASP A 369 -17.82 -2.97 1.39
CA ASP A 369 -18.57 -1.80 0.97
C ASP A 369 -17.69 -0.80 0.24
N THR A 370 -18.33 -0.06 -0.68
CA THR A 370 -17.71 1.05 -1.40
C THR A 370 -18.48 2.34 -1.14
N SER A 371 -17.76 3.40 -0.80
CA SER A 371 -18.34 4.73 -0.69
C SER A 371 -17.38 5.78 -1.24
N PHE A 372 -17.74 6.33 -2.41
CA PHE A 372 -16.94 7.36 -3.06
C PHE A 372 -16.92 8.67 -2.29
N TRP A 373 -17.97 8.97 -1.52
CA TRP A 373 -17.99 10.14 -0.66
C TRP A 373 -16.95 10.08 0.44
N ARG A 374 -16.71 8.91 1.00
CA ARG A 374 -15.58 8.71 1.93
C ARG A 374 -14.26 8.98 1.22
N GLY A 375 -14.09 8.44 0.00
CA GLY A 375 -12.90 8.60 -0.79
C GLY A 375 -12.69 10.03 -1.32
N LEU A 376 -13.75 10.76 -1.66
CA LEU A 376 -13.66 12.16 -2.10
C LEU A 376 -13.22 13.11 -1.00
N ALA A 377 -13.57 12.81 0.26
CA ALA A 377 -12.96 13.50 1.40
C ALA A 377 -11.49 13.12 1.58
N GLY A 378 -11.04 12.03 0.91
CA GLY A 378 -9.65 11.57 0.76
C GLY A 378 -9.01 11.02 2.03
N VAL A 379 -9.64 11.19 3.18
CA VAL A 379 -9.11 10.76 4.49
C VAL A 379 -9.48 9.30 4.74
N LEU A 380 -10.73 8.94 4.48
CA LEU A 380 -11.27 7.62 4.78
C LEU A 380 -11.12 6.65 3.60
N PRO A 381 -11.06 5.33 3.86
CA PRO A 381 -11.02 4.33 2.82
C PRO A 381 -12.25 4.41 1.90
N THR A 382 -12.02 4.40 0.61
CA THR A 382 -13.09 4.31 -0.39
C THR A 382 -13.77 2.95 -0.31
N ILE A 383 -12.97 1.88 -0.16
CA ILE A 383 -13.40 0.50 -0.09
C ILE A 383 -13.04 -0.08 1.27
N ARG A 384 -13.93 -0.88 1.84
CA ARG A 384 -13.68 -1.69 3.04
C ARG A 384 -13.93 -3.15 2.70
N ILE A 385 -12.99 -4.02 3.08
CA ILE A 385 -13.11 -5.47 2.94
C ILE A 385 -13.06 -6.08 4.33
N TYR A 386 -14.14 -6.74 4.71
CA TYR A 386 -14.27 -7.34 6.02
C TYR A 386 -13.68 -8.74 6.07
N LYS A 387 -13.41 -9.24 7.29
CA LYS A 387 -12.83 -10.56 7.53
C LYS A 387 -13.66 -11.67 6.90
N ARG A 388 -13.01 -12.58 6.19
CA ARG A 388 -13.61 -13.75 5.52
C ARG A 388 -12.91 -15.04 5.96
N ASN A 389 -13.53 -16.16 5.66
CA ASN A 389 -12.96 -17.48 5.98
C ASN A 389 -12.11 -18.05 4.83
N ASN A 390 -12.45 -17.71 3.60
CA ASN A 390 -11.87 -18.31 2.42
C ASN A 390 -11.20 -17.29 1.52
N CYS A 391 -10.11 -17.66 0.88
CA CYS A 391 -9.35 -16.80 -0.02
C CYS A 391 -10.18 -16.32 -1.22
N HIS A 392 -11.01 -17.20 -1.82
CA HIS A 392 -11.86 -16.80 -2.95
C HIS A 392 -12.90 -15.75 -2.57
N GLU A 393 -13.38 -15.74 -1.31
CA GLU A 393 -14.33 -14.74 -0.81
C GLU A 393 -13.69 -13.35 -0.71
N TYR A 394 -12.48 -13.25 -0.13
CA TYR A 394 -11.72 -11.99 -0.13
C TYR A 394 -11.49 -11.48 -1.54
N TYR A 395 -11.06 -12.40 -2.42
CA TYR A 395 -10.75 -12.05 -3.81
C TYR A 395 -11.98 -11.55 -4.54
N GLY A 396 -13.06 -12.30 -4.50
CA GLY A 396 -14.32 -11.96 -5.17
C GLY A 396 -14.92 -10.66 -4.63
N THR A 397 -14.97 -10.50 -3.32
CA THR A 397 -15.47 -9.25 -2.70
C THR A 397 -14.62 -8.04 -3.12
N THR A 398 -13.29 -8.16 -3.15
CA THR A 398 -12.43 -7.06 -3.58
C THR A 398 -12.65 -6.70 -5.05
N ILE A 399 -12.82 -7.70 -5.93
CA ILE A 399 -13.19 -7.46 -7.34
C ILE A 399 -14.55 -6.76 -7.45
N HIS A 400 -15.55 -7.18 -6.67
CA HIS A 400 -16.89 -6.58 -6.61
C HIS A 400 -16.82 -5.09 -6.29
N GLU A 401 -16.14 -4.74 -5.21
CA GLU A 401 -16.01 -3.35 -4.78
C GLU A 401 -15.22 -2.49 -5.79
N LEU A 402 -14.20 -3.06 -6.41
CA LEU A 402 -13.47 -2.40 -7.49
C LEU A 402 -14.30 -2.26 -8.78
N ALA A 403 -15.26 -3.16 -9.02
CA ALA A 403 -16.20 -3.02 -10.14
C ALA A 403 -17.14 -1.84 -9.94
N HIS A 404 -17.61 -1.58 -8.73
CA HIS A 404 -18.30 -0.34 -8.40
C HIS A 404 -17.44 0.89 -8.67
N ALA A 405 -16.15 0.84 -8.34
CA ALA A 405 -15.22 1.93 -8.61
C ALA A 405 -15.03 2.16 -10.12
N SER A 406 -14.93 1.10 -10.91
CA SER A 406 -14.88 1.19 -12.36
C SER A 406 -16.19 1.76 -12.95
N HIS A 407 -17.34 1.30 -12.47
CA HIS A 407 -18.65 1.80 -12.88
C HIS A 407 -18.84 3.29 -12.54
N TRP A 408 -18.47 3.71 -11.33
CA TRP A 408 -18.46 5.11 -10.93
C TRP A 408 -17.61 5.98 -11.87
N LYS A 409 -16.45 5.52 -12.27
CA LYS A 409 -15.57 6.22 -13.22
C LYS A 409 -16.22 6.41 -14.60
N MET A 410 -17.08 5.49 -15.06
CA MET A 410 -17.76 5.60 -16.35
C MET A 410 -18.73 6.77 -16.41
N GLY A 411 -19.23 7.23 -15.25
CA GLY A 411 -20.19 8.34 -15.19
C GLY A 411 -20.43 8.83 -13.78
N TRP A 412 -19.43 9.44 -13.15
CA TRP A 412 -19.46 9.83 -11.76
C TRP A 412 -20.67 10.68 -11.32
N TRP A 413 -21.17 11.58 -12.20
CA TRP A 413 -22.39 12.35 -11.93
C TRP A 413 -23.68 11.52 -12.00
N THR A 414 -23.69 10.51 -12.84
CA THR A 414 -24.87 9.68 -13.06
C THR A 414 -24.93 8.50 -12.11
N PHE A 415 -23.78 7.99 -11.65
CA PHE A 415 -23.68 6.78 -10.84
C PHE A 415 -24.60 6.78 -9.59
N GLN A 416 -24.75 7.93 -8.94
CA GLN A 416 -25.64 8.03 -7.77
C GLN A 416 -27.12 7.83 -8.10
N SER A 417 -27.53 8.17 -9.31
CA SER A 417 -28.91 8.00 -9.78
C SER A 417 -29.14 6.69 -10.51
N VAL A 418 -28.14 5.81 -10.56
CA VAL A 418 -28.28 4.45 -11.09
C VAL A 418 -29.01 3.58 -10.07
N GLU A 419 -29.98 2.79 -10.53
CA GLU A 419 -30.68 1.81 -9.71
C GLU A 419 -29.71 0.82 -9.08
N ASP A 420 -29.95 0.45 -7.80
CA ASP A 420 -29.08 -0.47 -7.09
C ASP A 420 -29.00 -1.84 -7.77
N LYS A 421 -30.14 -2.33 -8.30
CA LYS A 421 -30.17 -3.57 -9.10
C LYS A 421 -29.19 -3.55 -10.26
N VAL A 422 -29.01 -2.41 -10.95
CA VAL A 422 -28.03 -2.25 -12.04
C VAL A 422 -26.59 -2.29 -11.50
N LYS A 423 -26.31 -1.52 -10.43
CA LYS A 423 -24.97 -1.46 -9.84
C LYS A 423 -24.52 -2.81 -9.35
N GLU A 424 -25.37 -3.48 -8.56
CA GLU A 424 -25.04 -4.73 -7.90
C GLU A 424 -24.97 -5.90 -8.89
N SER A 425 -25.89 -5.99 -9.83
CA SER A 425 -25.84 -7.02 -10.87
C SER A 425 -24.61 -6.88 -11.76
N TRP A 426 -24.21 -5.65 -12.10
CA TRP A 426 -22.97 -5.41 -12.83
C TRP A 426 -21.74 -5.83 -12.00
N ALA A 427 -21.65 -5.38 -10.76
CA ALA A 427 -20.51 -5.74 -9.89
C ALA A 427 -20.41 -7.25 -9.65
N ARG A 428 -21.56 -7.95 -9.49
CA ARG A 428 -21.61 -9.44 -9.41
C ARG A 428 -21.12 -10.09 -10.68
N GLY A 429 -21.49 -9.57 -11.83
CA GLY A 429 -21.02 -10.10 -13.12
C GLY A 429 -19.52 -9.98 -13.29
N VAL A 430 -18.94 -8.83 -12.97
CA VAL A 430 -17.47 -8.63 -12.98
C VAL A 430 -16.79 -9.51 -11.94
N GLN A 431 -17.35 -9.59 -10.73
CA GLN A 431 -16.88 -10.47 -9.67
C GLN A 431 -16.79 -11.92 -10.17
N TRP A 432 -17.86 -12.45 -10.74
CA TRP A 432 -17.89 -13.81 -11.28
C TRP A 432 -16.85 -13.99 -12.39
N GLU A 433 -16.83 -13.09 -13.36
CA GLU A 433 -16.01 -13.22 -14.56
C GLU A 433 -14.50 -13.16 -14.26
N LEU A 434 -14.06 -12.25 -13.39
CA LEU A 434 -12.65 -12.12 -13.05
C LEU A 434 -12.22 -13.12 -11.97
N THR A 435 -13.10 -13.45 -11.01
CA THR A 435 -12.74 -14.39 -9.95
C THR A 435 -12.55 -15.79 -10.50
N ARG A 436 -13.39 -16.25 -11.44
CA ARG A 436 -13.25 -17.57 -12.05
C ARG A 436 -11.98 -17.74 -12.90
N MET A 437 -11.33 -16.66 -13.33
CA MET A 437 -10.00 -16.75 -13.96
C MET A 437 -8.94 -17.30 -13.01
N VAL A 438 -9.13 -17.13 -11.70
CA VAL A 438 -8.22 -17.62 -10.65
C VAL A 438 -8.80 -18.83 -9.92
N TYR A 439 -10.11 -18.84 -9.72
CA TYR A 439 -10.87 -19.91 -9.05
C TYR A 439 -11.93 -20.50 -10.01
N PRO A 440 -11.58 -21.46 -10.86
CA PRO A 440 -12.46 -21.93 -11.97
C PRO A 440 -13.83 -22.44 -11.55
N ILE A 441 -13.96 -22.92 -10.30
CA ILE A 441 -15.23 -23.42 -9.74
C ILE A 441 -16.00 -22.34 -8.96
N TYR A 442 -15.58 -21.07 -9.04
CA TYR A 442 -16.24 -19.98 -8.33
C TYR A 442 -17.66 -19.75 -8.85
N THR A 443 -18.60 -19.67 -7.92
CA THR A 443 -20.00 -19.33 -8.17
C THR A 443 -20.42 -18.19 -7.26
N ASN A 444 -21.30 -17.32 -7.75
CA ASN A 444 -21.95 -16.29 -6.95
C ASN A 444 -23.27 -16.81 -6.34
N GLU A 445 -23.65 -16.22 -5.24
CA GLU A 445 -25.03 -16.27 -4.74
C GLU A 445 -25.78 -15.06 -5.29
N TYR A 446 -27.03 -15.29 -5.75
CA TYR A 446 -27.89 -14.27 -6.33
C TYR A 446 -29.15 -14.10 -5.49
N PHE A 447 -29.47 -12.85 -5.14
CA PHE A 447 -30.65 -12.51 -4.34
C PHE A 447 -30.95 -11.00 -4.45
N GLY A 448 -32.23 -10.61 -4.48
CA GLY A 448 -32.66 -9.21 -4.53
C GLY A 448 -32.06 -8.46 -5.71
N ASP A 449 -31.31 -7.39 -5.44
CA ASP A 449 -30.64 -6.58 -6.45
C ASP A 449 -29.37 -7.24 -7.04
N TYR A 450 -28.90 -8.33 -6.44
CA TYR A 450 -27.74 -9.12 -6.90
C TYR A 450 -28.19 -10.22 -7.84
N THR A 451 -28.38 -9.90 -9.14
CA THR A 451 -28.87 -10.88 -10.10
C THR A 451 -27.75 -11.56 -10.88
N GLY A 452 -28.07 -12.71 -11.51
CA GLY A 452 -27.17 -13.45 -12.41
C GLY A 452 -27.12 -12.90 -13.83
N VAL A 453 -27.81 -11.82 -14.14
CA VAL A 453 -28.05 -11.34 -15.52
C VAL A 453 -26.78 -11.25 -16.37
N VAL A 454 -25.66 -10.82 -15.80
CA VAL A 454 -24.39 -10.71 -16.55
C VAL A 454 -23.79 -12.07 -16.84
N GLN A 455 -23.84 -12.99 -15.86
CA GLN A 455 -23.40 -14.37 -16.04
C GLN A 455 -24.23 -15.04 -17.12
N ASP A 456 -25.55 -14.96 -17.04
CA ASP A 456 -26.48 -15.60 -17.95
C ASP A 456 -26.30 -15.10 -19.40
N MET A 457 -26.01 -13.81 -19.59
CA MET A 457 -25.67 -13.27 -20.91
C MET A 457 -24.36 -13.81 -21.51
N ILE A 458 -23.42 -14.25 -20.66
CA ILE A 458 -22.09 -14.68 -21.09
C ILE A 458 -22.02 -16.19 -21.30
N ASP A 459 -22.53 -16.97 -20.34
CA ASP A 459 -22.34 -18.41 -20.33
C ASP A 459 -23.29 -19.16 -21.29
N LYS A 460 -23.20 -20.46 -21.28
CA LYS A 460 -24.05 -21.34 -22.10
C LYS A 460 -24.86 -22.31 -21.24
N ASP A 461 -24.92 -22.02 -19.95
CA ASP A 461 -25.64 -22.87 -19.02
C ASP A 461 -27.09 -22.42 -18.92
N TYR A 462 -27.94 -23.07 -19.66
CA TYR A 462 -29.40 -22.83 -19.65
C TYR A 462 -30.10 -23.38 -18.42
N SER A 463 -29.36 -23.75 -17.36
CA SER A 463 -29.93 -24.32 -16.13
C SER A 463 -30.90 -23.37 -15.43
N ILE A 464 -30.76 -22.07 -15.65
CA ILE A 464 -31.61 -21.02 -15.07
C ILE A 464 -32.86 -20.74 -15.96
N GLY A 465 -32.92 -21.30 -17.17
CA GLY A 465 -34.07 -21.20 -18.06
C GLY A 465 -34.24 -19.89 -18.81
N ASP A 466 -33.21 -19.05 -18.85
CA ASP A 466 -33.24 -17.73 -19.52
C ASP A 466 -33.02 -17.79 -21.03
N ASN A 467 -32.36 -18.81 -21.55
CA ASN A 467 -32.00 -18.99 -22.95
C ASN A 467 -31.27 -17.82 -23.62
N VAL A 468 -30.50 -17.04 -22.84
CA VAL A 468 -29.63 -15.97 -23.34
C VAL A 468 -28.17 -16.42 -23.24
N THR A 469 -27.36 -16.12 -24.25
CA THR A 469 -25.94 -16.44 -24.27
C THR A 469 -25.20 -15.67 -25.36
N GLY A 470 -23.86 -15.69 -25.28
CA GLY A 470 -22.99 -15.25 -26.38
C GLY A 470 -22.60 -13.78 -26.37
N TYR A 471 -22.99 -13.03 -25.34
CA TYR A 471 -22.41 -11.73 -25.09
C TYR A 471 -21.05 -11.88 -24.40
N ASN A 472 -20.15 -10.94 -24.62
CA ASN A 472 -18.94 -10.85 -23.80
C ASN A 472 -19.06 -9.69 -22.79
N ILE A 473 -18.28 -9.78 -21.73
CA ILE A 473 -18.39 -8.82 -20.62
C ILE A 473 -18.10 -7.38 -21.05
N ARG A 474 -17.26 -7.18 -22.07
CA ARG A 474 -16.95 -5.87 -22.60
C ARG A 474 -18.14 -5.24 -23.34
N GLN A 475 -18.92 -6.03 -24.08
CA GLN A 475 -20.16 -5.56 -24.72
C GLN A 475 -21.17 -5.11 -23.67
N ILE A 476 -21.33 -5.91 -22.62
CA ILE A 476 -22.24 -5.63 -21.51
C ILE A 476 -21.81 -4.34 -20.77
N GLU A 477 -20.50 -4.17 -20.53
CA GLU A 477 -19.93 -2.94 -19.94
C GLU A 477 -20.18 -1.72 -20.82
N ASN A 478 -19.98 -1.82 -22.13
CA ASN A 478 -20.21 -0.70 -23.03
C ASN A 478 -21.69 -0.26 -23.05
N ALA A 479 -22.60 -1.23 -23.03
CA ALA A 479 -24.04 -0.95 -22.96
C ALA A 479 -24.47 -0.40 -21.58
N LEU A 480 -23.72 -0.67 -20.52
CA LEU A 480 -23.98 -0.13 -19.19
C LEU A 480 -23.70 1.39 -19.09
N MET A 481 -22.75 1.87 -19.89
CA MET A 481 -22.23 3.23 -19.76
C MET A 481 -23.35 4.29 -19.86
N TYR A 482 -23.47 5.14 -18.83
CA TYR A 482 -24.48 6.18 -18.64
C TYR A 482 -25.94 5.69 -18.48
N GLN A 483 -26.18 4.38 -18.42
CA GLN A 483 -27.53 3.89 -18.15
C GLN A 483 -27.84 4.00 -16.66
N LYS A 484 -29.09 4.34 -16.35
CA LYS A 484 -29.54 4.58 -14.96
C LYS A 484 -30.50 3.52 -14.47
N THR A 485 -31.32 2.98 -15.38
CA THR A 485 -32.35 2.03 -15.02
C THR A 485 -32.07 0.66 -15.60
N TRP A 486 -32.65 -0.35 -14.96
CA TRP A 486 -32.61 -1.73 -15.41
C TRP A 486 -33.07 -1.89 -16.85
N ASN A 487 -34.18 -1.19 -17.20
CA ASN A 487 -34.74 -1.24 -18.53
C ASN A 487 -33.90 -0.49 -19.59
N ASP A 488 -33.28 0.65 -19.20
CA ASP A 488 -32.40 1.38 -20.13
C ASP A 488 -31.17 0.52 -20.48
N TRP A 489 -30.58 -0.15 -19.51
CA TRP A 489 -29.44 -1.05 -19.74
C TRP A 489 -29.81 -2.19 -20.68
N LYS A 490 -30.91 -2.90 -20.43
CA LYS A 490 -31.45 -3.91 -21.35
C LYS A 490 -31.62 -3.39 -22.77
N ASN A 491 -32.33 -2.25 -22.93
CA ASN A 491 -32.60 -1.67 -24.23
C ASN A 491 -31.34 -1.26 -24.96
N LYS A 492 -30.33 -0.78 -24.22
CA LYS A 492 -29.02 -0.42 -24.80
C LYS A 492 -28.27 -1.65 -25.30
N ILE A 493 -28.31 -2.78 -24.59
CA ILE A 493 -27.75 -4.05 -25.08
C ILE A 493 -28.38 -4.46 -26.39
N LYS A 494 -29.72 -4.45 -26.48
CA LYS A 494 -30.46 -4.77 -27.71
C LYS A 494 -30.13 -3.82 -28.86
N GLN A 495 -29.95 -2.54 -28.57
CA GLN A 495 -29.63 -1.54 -29.58
C GLN A 495 -28.23 -1.69 -30.17
N ASP A 496 -27.23 -2.00 -29.32
CA ASP A 496 -25.83 -1.93 -29.70
C ASP A 496 -25.28 -3.25 -30.25
N TYR A 497 -25.92 -4.38 -29.91
CA TYR A 497 -25.35 -5.71 -30.21
C TYR A 497 -26.42 -6.66 -30.77
N GLU A 498 -26.25 -7.06 -32.01
CA GLU A 498 -27.03 -8.15 -32.60
C GLU A 498 -26.62 -9.48 -31.96
N ASN A 499 -27.58 -10.23 -31.47
CA ASN A 499 -27.36 -11.55 -30.86
C ASN A 499 -28.55 -12.46 -31.19
N THR A 500 -28.28 -13.73 -31.47
CA THR A 500 -29.32 -14.72 -31.82
C THR A 500 -30.31 -15.00 -30.69
N THR A 501 -29.92 -14.68 -29.44
CA THR A 501 -30.73 -14.88 -28.24
C THR A 501 -31.31 -13.57 -27.67
N GLU A 502 -31.16 -12.44 -28.35
CA GLU A 502 -31.58 -11.12 -27.86
C GLU A 502 -33.09 -11.02 -27.54
N ASN A 503 -33.93 -11.80 -28.23
CA ASN A 503 -35.36 -11.83 -27.95
C ASN A 503 -35.71 -12.33 -26.56
N ASN A 504 -34.81 -13.07 -25.93
CA ASN A 504 -34.99 -13.60 -24.58
C ASN A 504 -34.54 -12.61 -23.49
N LEU A 505 -33.89 -11.49 -23.84
CA LEU A 505 -33.46 -10.47 -22.88
C LEU A 505 -34.63 -9.88 -22.10
N ASP A 506 -35.82 -9.77 -22.69
CA ASP A 506 -36.98 -9.29 -21.92
C ASP A 506 -37.40 -10.21 -20.80
N GLN A 507 -37.25 -11.52 -21.01
CA GLN A 507 -37.47 -12.51 -19.94
C GLN A 507 -36.34 -12.47 -18.88
N LEU A 508 -35.09 -12.37 -19.30
CA LEU A 508 -33.95 -12.32 -18.44
C LEU A 508 -33.95 -11.07 -17.50
N PHE A 509 -34.41 -9.94 -18.05
CA PHE A 509 -34.48 -8.66 -17.29
C PHE A 509 -35.84 -8.44 -16.62
N SER A 510 -36.72 -9.41 -16.59
CA SER A 510 -38.05 -9.30 -15.94
C SER A 510 -38.04 -9.21 -14.43
#